data_54826f96f005a4968fd6a4e5670ce603
#
_entry.id   54826f96f005a4968fd6a4e5670ce603
#
_cell.length_a   1.000
_cell.length_b   1.000
_cell.length_c   1.000
_cell.angle_alpha   90.00
_cell.angle_beta   90.00
_cell.angle_gamma   90.00
#
_symmetry.space_group_name_H-M   'P 1'
#
loop_
_entity.id
_entity.type
_entity.pdbx_description
1 polymer ?
#
loop_
_entity_poly.entity_id
_entity_poly.type
_entity_poly.pdbx_seq_one_letter_code
_entity_poly.pdbx_strand_id
1 'polypeptide(L)'
;MTRDPVTPELRIAIFERDRGCIAPTVDYFCDPCAGRLTLDHVQSGYGRMGKRAPSDREHLVTICWHHHLDGWATSRRPELREYLERVNA
;
A
#
# COMPACT_ATOMS: atom_id res chain seq x y z
N MET A 1 -11.72 -6.93 19.05
CA MET A 1 -10.54 -6.18 18.83
C MET A 1 -10.57 -5.42 17.54
N THR A 2 -10.35 -4.20 17.63
CA THR A 2 -10.43 -3.35 16.47
C THR A 2 -9.05 -2.97 16.00
N ARG A 3 -8.91 -2.79 14.73
CA ARG A 3 -7.72 -2.18 14.19
C ARG A 3 -8.00 -0.72 13.90
N ASP A 4 -6.93 0.05 13.74
CA ASP A 4 -7.08 1.46 13.47
C ASP A 4 -7.84 1.65 12.16
N PRO A 5 -8.91 2.42 12.18
CA PRO A 5 -9.63 2.69 10.94
C PRO A 5 -8.87 3.67 10.06
N VAL A 6 -9.10 3.56 8.77
CA VAL A 6 -8.58 4.54 7.84
C VAL A 6 -9.63 5.63 7.70
N THR A 7 -9.29 6.84 8.15
CA THR A 7 -10.22 7.96 8.06
C THR A 7 -10.33 8.42 6.60
N PRO A 8 -11.42 9.08 6.24
CA PRO A 8 -11.54 9.63 4.89
C PRO A 8 -10.41 10.61 4.55
N GLU A 9 -9.99 11.41 5.52
CA GLU A 9 -8.91 12.36 5.31
C GLU A 9 -7.60 11.65 5.00
N LEU A 10 -7.32 10.58 5.72
CA LEU A 10 -6.10 9.83 5.49
C LEU A 10 -6.12 9.15 4.12
N ARG A 11 -7.27 8.58 3.76
CA ARG A 11 -7.43 7.93 2.46
C ARG A 11 -7.17 8.92 1.33
N ILE A 12 -7.73 10.11 1.42
CA ILE A 12 -7.54 11.12 0.39
C ILE A 12 -6.08 11.52 0.32
N ALA A 13 -5.45 11.74 1.48
CA ALA A 13 -4.04 12.14 1.51
C ALA A 13 -3.16 11.11 0.85
N ILE A 14 -3.41 9.82 1.09
CA ILE A 14 -2.59 8.77 0.51
C ILE A 14 -2.85 8.66 -0.99
N PHE A 15 -4.10 8.74 -1.42
CA PHE A 15 -4.40 8.72 -2.85
C PHE A 15 -3.72 9.87 -3.59
N GLU A 16 -3.70 11.05 -2.97
CA GLU A 16 -3.03 12.21 -3.57
C GLU A 16 -1.53 12.03 -3.61
N ARG A 17 -0.94 11.49 -2.54
CA ARG A 17 0.49 11.23 -2.51
C ARG A 17 0.90 10.26 -3.61
N ASP A 18 0.14 9.18 -3.75
CA ASP A 18 0.50 8.09 -4.64
C ASP A 18 0.03 8.32 -6.07
N ARG A 19 -0.97 9.17 -6.27
CA ARG A 19 -1.48 9.53 -7.59
C ARG A 19 -2.04 8.33 -8.34
N GLY A 20 -2.63 7.40 -7.63
CA GLY A 20 -3.19 6.21 -8.22
C GLY A 20 -2.43 4.98 -7.75
N CYS A 21 -2.67 3.86 -8.40
CA CYS A 21 -2.03 2.61 -8.04
C CYS A 21 -0.52 2.73 -8.23
N ILE A 22 0.25 2.35 -7.21
CA ILE A 22 1.70 2.51 -7.26
C ILE A 22 2.40 1.30 -7.89
N ALA A 23 1.66 0.28 -8.31
CA ALA A 23 2.27 -0.90 -8.89
C ALA A 23 3.18 -0.58 -10.07
N PRO A 24 2.76 0.25 -11.05
CA PRO A 24 3.66 0.57 -12.15
C PRO A 24 4.88 1.37 -11.73
N THR A 25 4.80 2.05 -10.59
CA THR A 25 5.93 2.82 -10.09
C THR A 25 7.04 1.92 -9.56
N VAL A 26 6.67 0.83 -8.89
CA VAL A 26 7.65 -0.07 -8.31
C VAL A 26 7.95 -1.28 -9.20
N ASP A 27 7.05 -1.60 -10.12
CA ASP A 27 7.23 -2.74 -11.00
C ASP A 27 6.81 -2.36 -12.41
N TYR A 28 7.78 -1.95 -13.20
CA TYR A 28 7.51 -1.47 -14.55
C TYR A 28 6.78 -2.51 -15.40
N PHE A 29 6.99 -3.77 -15.13
CA PHE A 29 6.44 -4.86 -15.93
C PHE A 29 5.22 -5.50 -15.30
N CYS A 30 4.58 -4.82 -14.36
CA CYS A 30 3.37 -5.38 -13.75
C CYS A 30 2.23 -5.38 -14.76
N ASP A 31 1.21 -6.19 -14.44
CA ASP A 31 -0.01 -6.21 -15.26
C ASP A 31 -0.67 -4.83 -15.24
N PRO A 32 -1.49 -4.53 -16.25
CA PRO A 32 -2.24 -3.28 -16.25
C PRO A 32 -3.12 -3.15 -15.01
N CYS A 33 -3.24 -1.93 -14.51
CA CYS A 33 -4.12 -1.66 -13.40
C CYS A 33 -5.58 -1.77 -13.85
N ALA A 34 -6.41 -2.26 -12.94
CA ALA A 34 -7.84 -2.40 -13.23
C ALA A 34 -8.62 -2.31 -11.94
N GLY A 35 -9.83 -1.78 -12.04
CA GLY A 35 -10.71 -1.67 -10.91
C GLY A 35 -10.44 -0.45 -10.06
N ARG A 36 -11.17 -0.34 -8.96
CA ARG A 36 -11.07 0.82 -8.07
C ARG A 36 -9.76 0.83 -7.31
N LEU A 37 -9.44 1.98 -6.79
CA LEU A 37 -8.26 2.11 -5.93
C LEU A 37 -8.58 1.64 -4.53
N THR A 38 -7.64 0.96 -3.92
CA THR A 38 -7.75 0.49 -2.55
C THR A 38 -6.47 0.85 -1.80
N LEU A 39 -6.49 0.65 -0.50
CA LEU A 39 -5.31 0.86 0.33
C LEU A 39 -4.83 -0.49 0.85
N ASP A 40 -3.54 -0.71 0.79
CA ASP A 40 -2.94 -1.93 1.28
C ASP A 40 -2.00 -1.60 2.44
N HIS A 41 -2.06 -2.42 3.48
CA HIS A 41 -1.19 -2.25 4.65
C HIS A 41 0.14 -2.95 4.41
N VAL A 42 1.21 -2.21 4.57
CA VAL A 42 2.56 -2.74 4.37
C VAL A 42 3.29 -2.70 5.71
N GLN A 43 3.61 -3.87 6.24
CA GLN A 43 4.35 -3.95 7.48
C GLN A 43 5.78 -3.50 7.25
N SER A 44 6.31 -2.73 8.19
CA SER A 44 7.69 -2.28 8.13
C SER A 44 8.56 -3.22 8.95
N GLY A 45 9.79 -3.37 8.47
CA GLY A 45 10.79 -4.10 9.22
C GLY A 45 10.44 -5.56 9.45
N TYR A 46 10.72 -6.01 10.64
CA TYR A 46 10.55 -7.42 11.00
C TYR A 46 9.17 -7.65 11.55
N GLY A 47 8.18 -7.67 10.71
CA GLY A 47 6.83 -7.88 11.20
C GLY A 47 6.74 -9.11 12.08
N ARG A 48 6.03 -8.97 13.17
CA ARG A 48 5.78 -10.12 14.03
C ARG A 48 4.58 -10.87 13.51
N MET A 49 4.60 -12.16 13.70
CA MET A 49 3.47 -12.97 13.34
C MET A 49 2.22 -12.47 14.04
N GLY A 50 1.16 -12.32 13.28
CA GLY A 50 -0.11 -11.90 13.82
C GLY A 50 -0.27 -10.42 14.03
N LYS A 51 0.77 -9.65 13.83
CA LYS A 51 0.68 -8.20 13.97
C LYS A 51 0.34 -7.56 12.64
N ARG A 52 -0.56 -6.59 12.68
CA ARG A 52 -0.93 -5.84 11.49
C ARG A 52 -0.21 -4.51 11.48
N ALA A 53 0.04 -4.02 10.27
CA ALA A 53 0.62 -2.71 10.13
C ALA A 53 -0.39 -1.65 10.56
N PRO A 54 0.07 -0.55 11.16
CA PRO A 54 -0.84 0.54 11.51
C PRO A 54 -1.47 1.18 10.28
N SER A 55 -2.59 1.85 10.49
CA SER A 55 -3.26 2.59 9.41
C SER A 55 -2.75 4.02 9.42
N ASP A 56 -1.59 4.25 8.85
CA ASP A 56 -1.00 5.57 8.77
C ASP A 56 -0.24 5.72 7.45
N ARG A 57 0.29 6.90 7.23
CA ARG A 57 0.93 7.24 5.95
C ARG A 57 2.18 6.41 5.68
N GLU A 58 2.80 5.90 6.72
CA GLU A 58 4.05 5.16 6.60
C GLU A 58 3.83 3.70 6.32
N HIS A 59 2.57 3.24 6.37
CA HIS A 59 2.26 1.82 6.21
C HIS A 59 1.18 1.54 5.19
N LEU A 60 0.66 2.58 4.52
CA LEU A 60 -0.42 2.40 3.55
C LEU A 60 0.04 2.83 2.16
N VAL A 61 -0.29 2.02 1.17
CA VAL A 61 -0.04 2.34 -0.23
C VAL A 61 -1.33 2.18 -1.02
N THR A 62 -1.42 2.91 -2.13
CA THR A 62 -2.57 2.83 -3.03
C THR A 62 -2.33 1.73 -4.05
N ILE A 63 -3.23 0.75 -4.08
CA ILE A 63 -3.15 -0.40 -4.99
C ILE A 63 -4.51 -0.55 -5.65
N CYS A 64 -4.53 -0.76 -6.96
CA CYS A 64 -5.81 -1.01 -7.63
C CYS A 64 -6.35 -2.38 -7.24
N TRP A 65 -7.64 -2.56 -7.45
CA TRP A 65 -8.31 -3.80 -7.05
C TRP A 65 -7.69 -5.02 -7.68
N HIS A 66 -7.30 -4.92 -8.95
CA HIS A 66 -6.69 -6.05 -9.64
C HIS A 66 -5.41 -6.51 -8.95
N HIS A 67 -4.50 -5.57 -8.66
CA HIS A 67 -3.24 -5.94 -8.03
C HIS A 67 -3.43 -6.37 -6.59
N HIS A 68 -4.46 -5.86 -5.93
CA HIS A 68 -4.76 -6.27 -4.56
C HIS A 68 -5.22 -7.73 -4.52
N LEU A 69 -6.15 -8.10 -5.40
CA LEU A 69 -6.66 -9.47 -5.46
C LEU A 69 -5.62 -10.46 -5.95
N ASP A 70 -4.76 -10.02 -6.84
CA ASP A 70 -3.77 -10.86 -7.49
C ASP A 70 -2.64 -11.28 -6.56
N GLY A 71 -2.53 -10.63 -5.40
CA GLY A 71 -1.44 -10.92 -4.49
C GLY A 71 -0.15 -10.24 -4.85
N TRP A 72 -0.18 -9.33 -5.82
CA TRP A 72 1.01 -8.62 -6.26
C TRP A 72 1.67 -7.90 -5.09
N ALA A 73 0.89 -7.19 -4.28
CA ALA A 73 1.42 -6.42 -3.17
C ALA A 73 2.10 -7.31 -2.14
N THR A 74 1.56 -8.49 -1.90
CA THR A 74 2.16 -9.41 -0.94
C THR A 74 3.54 -9.85 -1.39
N SER A 75 3.73 -10.08 -2.68
CA SER A 75 5.00 -10.56 -3.19
C SER A 75 6.01 -9.43 -3.36
N ARG A 76 5.59 -8.18 -3.21
CA ARG A 76 6.46 -7.01 -3.41
C ARG A 76 6.68 -6.22 -2.14
N ARG A 77 6.60 -6.86 -0.97
CA ARG A 77 6.74 -6.16 0.30
C ARG A 77 8.03 -5.35 0.43
N PRO A 78 9.20 -5.89 0.05
CA PRO A 78 10.43 -5.09 0.18
C PRO A 78 10.39 -3.83 -0.68
N GLU A 79 9.89 -3.94 -1.89
CA GLU A 79 9.80 -2.79 -2.79
C GLU A 79 8.82 -1.76 -2.26
N LEU A 80 7.71 -2.21 -1.68
CA LEU A 80 6.73 -1.30 -1.11
C LEU A 80 7.27 -0.57 0.10
N ARG A 81 8.04 -1.25 0.94
CA ARG A 81 8.67 -0.58 2.07
C ARG A 81 9.65 0.49 1.61
N GLU A 82 10.43 0.18 0.58
CA GLU A 82 11.35 1.16 0.03
C GLU A 82 10.62 2.36 -0.55
N TYR A 83 9.53 2.10 -1.27
CA TYR A 83 8.70 3.17 -1.80
C TYR A 83 8.19 4.07 -0.68
N LEU A 84 7.69 3.49 0.41
CA LEU A 84 7.14 4.25 1.52
C LEU A 84 8.21 5.11 2.19
N GLU A 85 9.41 4.58 2.34
CA GLU A 85 10.50 5.36 2.91
C GLU A 85 10.83 6.56 2.04
N ARG A 86 10.77 6.38 0.73
CA ARG A 86 11.11 7.45 -0.20
C ARG A 86 10.05 8.54 -0.22
N VAL A 87 8.78 8.18 -0.26
CA VAL A 87 7.73 9.19 -0.39
C VAL A 87 7.39 9.87 0.93
N ASN A 88 7.79 9.29 2.05
CA ASN A 88 7.55 9.87 3.37
C ASN A 88 8.81 10.51 3.96
N ALA A 89 9.87 10.56 3.19
CA ALA A 89 11.13 11.12 3.65
C ALA A 89 11.03 12.63 3.89
#